data_34d683239bc37e6263e9005784c3ec2b
#
_entry.id   34d683239bc37e6263e9005784c3ec2b
#
_cell.length_a   1.000
_cell.length_b   1.000
_cell.length_c   1.000
_cell.angle_alpha   90.00
_cell.angle_beta   90.00
_cell.angle_gamma   90.00
#
_symmetry.space_group_name_H-M   'P 1'
#
loop_
_entity.id
_entity.type
_entity.pdbx_description
1 polymer ?
#
loop_
_entity_poly.entity_id
_entity_poly.type
_entity_poly.pdbx_seq_one_letter_code
_entity_poly.pdbx_strand_id
1 'polypeptide(L)'
;MRAMDKVMKELHAFIAKKAPNGVKSEEEMQQIIEEFMMQHNEAVQHLQDFLQENGQDDTVPADVYDYLDLAEQASRKKDKREYLAKAAELEPDNVEVKLAQAELDSKGPLDMLEILPGMIAAEEKRLKDQEIYQRSKGDFWLDFETRPYMMLLQEYLSDLTECGIYNKAIQIGEEMLRLNQNDNLGIRFLLMPLYAKMCN
;
A
#
# COMPACT_ATOMS: atom_id res chain seq x y z
N MET A 1 7.88 -8.07 5.30
CA MET A 1 6.69 -7.21 5.54
C MET A 1 5.62 -7.44 4.47
N ARG A 2 5.98 -7.42 3.18
CA ARG A 2 5.03 -7.61 2.05
C ARG A 2 4.47 -9.03 1.90
N ALA A 3 5.21 -10.08 2.23
CA ALA A 3 4.67 -11.45 2.26
C ALA A 3 3.49 -11.59 3.26
N MET A 4 3.59 -10.93 4.42
CA MET A 4 2.49 -10.84 5.38
C MET A 4 1.28 -10.11 4.77
N ASP A 5 1.50 -9.02 4.03
CA ASP A 5 0.43 -8.25 3.39
C ASP A 5 -0.33 -9.08 2.35
N LYS A 6 0.37 -9.94 1.59
CA LYS A 6 -0.26 -10.86 0.63
C LYS A 6 -1.19 -11.86 1.33
N VAL A 7 -0.68 -12.56 2.36
CA VAL A 7 -1.48 -13.53 3.14
C VAL A 7 -2.69 -12.84 3.78
N MET A 8 -2.50 -11.63 4.31
CA MET A 8 -3.59 -10.86 4.88
C MET A 8 -4.63 -10.42 3.83
N LYS A 9 -4.20 -10.05 2.62
CA LYS A 9 -5.10 -9.72 1.50
C LYS A 9 -5.95 -10.92 1.09
N GLU A 10 -5.33 -12.10 0.97
CA GLU A 10 -6.03 -13.35 0.67
C GLU A 10 -7.00 -13.74 1.79
N LEU A 11 -6.59 -13.60 3.06
CA LEU A 11 -7.45 -13.84 4.21
C LEU A 11 -8.66 -12.89 4.22
N HIS A 12 -8.46 -11.59 3.97
CA HIS A 12 -9.55 -10.61 3.90
C HIS A 12 -10.53 -10.93 2.76
N ALA A 13 -10.02 -11.28 1.58
CA ALA A 13 -10.87 -11.70 0.46
C ALA A 13 -11.66 -12.97 0.79
N PHE A 14 -11.04 -13.91 1.52
CA PHE A 14 -11.69 -15.12 1.98
C PHE A 14 -12.80 -14.84 3.01
N ILE A 15 -12.53 -13.96 3.98
CA ILE A 15 -13.52 -13.51 4.97
C ILE A 15 -14.70 -12.83 4.28
N ALA A 16 -14.45 -11.92 3.35
CA ALA A 16 -15.50 -11.22 2.60
C ALA A 16 -16.39 -12.19 1.80
N LYS A 17 -15.79 -13.25 1.23
CA LYS A 17 -16.51 -14.30 0.51
C LYS A 17 -17.37 -15.18 1.44
N LYS A 18 -16.87 -15.48 2.65
CA LYS A 18 -17.57 -16.35 3.63
C LYS A 18 -18.62 -15.61 4.45
N ALA A 19 -18.36 -14.36 4.77
CA ALA A 19 -19.24 -13.52 5.57
C ALA A 19 -19.54 -12.17 4.85
N PRO A 20 -20.32 -12.18 3.74
CA PRO A 20 -20.60 -10.98 2.93
C PRO A 20 -21.38 -9.90 3.69
N ASN A 21 -22.02 -10.26 4.79
CA ASN A 21 -22.76 -9.34 5.68
C ASN A 21 -22.00 -9.01 6.97
N GLY A 22 -20.67 -9.25 6.98
CA GLY A 22 -19.83 -9.10 8.15
C GLY A 22 -19.87 -10.32 9.09
N VAL A 23 -18.79 -10.52 9.84
CA VAL A 23 -18.65 -11.59 10.84
C VAL A 23 -19.46 -11.22 12.08
N LYS A 24 -20.27 -12.14 12.58
CA LYS A 24 -21.25 -11.87 13.66
C LYS A 24 -20.75 -12.24 15.05
N SER A 25 -19.73 -13.08 15.15
CA SER A 25 -19.15 -13.51 16.42
C SER A 25 -17.66 -13.83 16.29
N GLU A 26 -16.97 -13.86 17.43
CA GLU A 26 -15.57 -14.25 17.52
C GLU A 26 -15.36 -15.72 17.11
N GLU A 27 -16.32 -16.58 17.46
CA GLU A 27 -16.32 -17.99 17.09
C GLU A 27 -16.45 -18.19 15.56
N GLU A 28 -17.31 -17.40 14.90
CA GLU A 28 -17.45 -17.41 13.44
C GLU A 28 -16.16 -16.93 12.75
N MET A 29 -15.51 -15.89 13.27
CA MET A 29 -14.21 -15.42 12.78
C MET A 29 -13.16 -16.51 12.91
N GLN A 30 -13.09 -17.16 14.05
CA GLN A 30 -12.10 -18.20 14.31
C GLN A 30 -12.27 -19.41 13.37
N GLN A 31 -13.51 -19.83 13.11
CA GLN A 31 -13.81 -20.88 12.13
C GLN A 31 -13.38 -20.51 10.71
N ILE A 32 -13.63 -19.27 10.28
CA ILE A 32 -13.23 -18.78 8.96
C ILE A 32 -11.70 -18.76 8.83
N ILE A 33 -10.97 -18.33 9.86
CA ILE A 33 -9.51 -18.34 9.89
C ILE A 33 -8.97 -19.77 9.84
N GLU A 34 -9.52 -20.69 10.62
CA GLU A 34 -9.11 -22.10 10.59
C GLU A 34 -9.35 -22.73 9.21
N GLU A 35 -10.49 -22.44 8.58
CA GLU A 35 -10.80 -22.92 7.24
C GLU A 35 -9.86 -22.32 6.19
N PHE A 36 -9.52 -21.02 6.31
CA PHE A 36 -8.52 -20.38 5.46
C PHE A 36 -7.17 -21.06 5.59
N MET A 37 -6.70 -21.28 6.82
CA MET A 37 -5.42 -21.95 7.09
C MET A 37 -5.37 -23.37 6.52
N MET A 38 -6.49 -24.12 6.58
CA MET A 38 -6.57 -25.47 5.99
C MET A 38 -6.53 -25.45 4.45
N GLN A 39 -7.14 -24.46 3.81
CA GLN A 39 -7.23 -24.37 2.35
C GLN A 39 -5.98 -23.74 1.71
N HIS A 40 -5.26 -22.90 2.46
CA HIS A 40 -4.08 -22.15 2.01
C HIS A 40 -2.82 -22.57 2.75
N ASN A 41 -2.71 -23.88 3.03
CA ASN A 41 -1.62 -24.45 3.84
C ASN A 41 -0.22 -24.11 3.27
N GLU A 42 -0.07 -23.98 1.94
CA GLU A 42 1.17 -23.55 1.31
C GLU A 42 1.51 -22.09 1.65
N ALA A 43 0.55 -21.17 1.60
CA ALA A 43 0.75 -19.75 1.95
C ALA A 43 1.08 -19.57 3.44
N VAL A 44 0.42 -20.36 4.31
CA VAL A 44 0.68 -20.36 5.76
C VAL A 44 2.03 -21.00 6.08
N GLN A 45 2.43 -22.04 5.35
CA GLN A 45 3.71 -22.70 5.51
C GLN A 45 4.85 -21.79 5.06
N HIS A 46 4.71 -21.10 3.94
CA HIS A 46 5.64 -20.04 3.51
C HIS A 46 5.77 -18.91 4.55
N LEU A 47 4.69 -18.54 5.21
CA LEU A 47 4.75 -17.55 6.30
C LEU A 47 5.47 -18.11 7.54
N GLN A 48 5.22 -19.37 7.89
CA GLN A 48 5.90 -20.03 9.02
C GLN A 48 7.41 -20.24 8.73
N ASP A 49 7.75 -20.61 7.51
CA ASP A 49 9.12 -20.75 7.05
C ASP A 49 9.84 -19.40 7.06
N PHE A 50 9.19 -18.33 6.59
CA PHE A 50 9.69 -16.96 6.67
C PHE A 50 9.90 -16.47 8.12
N LEU A 51 9.03 -16.86 9.04
CA LEU A 51 9.14 -16.51 10.46
C LEU A 51 10.19 -17.37 11.21
N GLN A 52 10.49 -18.58 10.73
CA GLN A 52 11.49 -19.48 11.32
C GLN A 52 12.89 -19.29 10.73
N GLU A 53 12.99 -18.88 9.49
CA GLU A 53 14.26 -18.65 8.79
C GLU A 53 14.62 -17.14 8.79
N ASN A 54 15.33 -16.69 9.82
CA ASN A 54 16.21 -15.53 9.72
C ASN A 54 17.43 -15.83 8.82
N GLY A 55 17.26 -16.65 7.82
CA GLY A 55 18.26 -17.12 6.89
C GLY A 55 17.86 -16.80 5.46
N GLN A 56 18.77 -16.13 4.78
CA GLN A 56 18.76 -15.91 3.35
C GLN A 56 18.28 -17.17 2.62
N ASP A 57 17.10 -17.12 2.03
CA ASP A 57 16.70 -18.06 1.01
C ASP A 57 16.89 -17.39 -0.36
N ASP A 58 17.85 -17.90 -1.14
CA ASP A 58 18.13 -17.52 -2.53
C ASP A 58 17.04 -18.04 -3.48
N THR A 59 15.78 -18.00 -3.06
CA THR A 59 14.66 -18.43 -3.90
C THR A 59 14.40 -17.43 -5.02
N VAL A 60 14.06 -17.98 -6.16
CA VAL A 60 13.59 -17.21 -7.33
C VAL A 60 12.36 -16.41 -6.87
N PRO A 61 12.32 -15.08 -7.11
CA PRO A 61 11.20 -14.26 -6.74
C PRO A 61 9.90 -14.83 -7.29
N ALA A 62 8.93 -15.08 -6.42
CA ALA A 62 7.71 -15.81 -6.75
C ALA A 62 6.56 -14.87 -7.16
N ASP A 63 6.57 -13.63 -6.65
CA ASP A 63 5.49 -12.67 -6.90
C ASP A 63 5.97 -11.23 -7.09
N VAL A 64 5.00 -10.34 -7.32
CA VAL A 64 5.25 -8.91 -7.57
C VAL A 64 5.93 -8.23 -6.38
N TYR A 65 5.61 -8.63 -5.16
CA TYR A 65 6.14 -8.02 -3.94
C TYR A 65 7.58 -8.41 -3.68
N ASP A 66 7.98 -9.64 -4.03
CA ASP A 66 9.38 -10.07 -3.98
C ASP A 66 10.24 -9.20 -4.91
N TYR A 67 9.76 -8.92 -6.12
CA TYR A 67 10.46 -8.04 -7.06
C TYR A 67 10.50 -6.59 -6.60
N LEU A 68 9.43 -6.10 -5.92
CA LEU A 68 9.45 -4.77 -5.31
C LEU A 68 10.47 -4.68 -4.18
N ASP A 69 10.57 -5.70 -3.33
CA ASP A 69 11.58 -5.77 -2.26
C ASP A 69 13.00 -5.81 -2.81
N LEU A 70 13.25 -6.60 -3.87
CA LEU A 70 14.54 -6.61 -4.56
C LEU A 70 14.86 -5.26 -5.21
N ALA A 71 13.88 -4.58 -5.79
CA ALA A 71 14.06 -3.26 -6.35
C ALA A 71 14.41 -2.23 -5.26
N GLU A 72 13.78 -2.31 -4.09
CA GLU A 72 14.07 -1.43 -2.97
C GLU A 72 15.50 -1.61 -2.44
N GLN A 73 15.93 -2.87 -2.29
CA GLN A 73 17.25 -3.23 -1.80
C GLN A 73 18.38 -2.99 -2.81
N ALA A 74 18.07 -2.92 -4.10
CA ALA A 74 19.07 -2.75 -5.15
C ALA A 74 19.74 -1.38 -5.06
N SER A 75 21.08 -1.35 -5.06
CA SER A 75 21.85 -0.12 -5.02
C SER A 75 21.98 0.57 -6.39
N ARG A 76 21.87 -0.19 -7.49
CA ARG A 76 22.06 0.35 -8.85
C ARG A 76 20.73 0.58 -9.53
N LYS A 77 20.54 1.78 -10.13
CA LYS A 77 19.32 2.11 -10.90
C LYS A 77 18.98 1.08 -11.99
N LYS A 78 20.00 0.44 -12.60
CA LYS A 78 19.80 -0.58 -13.62
C LYS A 78 19.07 -1.80 -13.04
N ASP A 79 19.53 -2.28 -11.88
CA ASP A 79 18.97 -3.47 -11.23
C ASP A 79 17.54 -3.17 -10.73
N LYS A 80 17.32 -1.99 -10.16
CA LYS A 80 15.97 -1.51 -9.79
C LYS A 80 15.01 -1.57 -10.98
N ARG A 81 15.46 -1.04 -12.13
CA ARG A 81 14.63 -1.03 -13.36
C ARG A 81 14.32 -2.43 -13.86
N GLU A 82 15.28 -3.36 -13.77
CA GLU A 82 15.09 -4.76 -14.16
C GLU A 82 14.06 -5.47 -13.26
N TYR A 83 14.17 -5.29 -11.94
CA TYR A 83 13.22 -5.87 -10.99
C TYR A 83 11.82 -5.27 -11.15
N LEU A 84 11.70 -3.95 -11.30
CA LEU A 84 10.41 -3.28 -11.53
C LEU A 84 9.78 -3.68 -12.87
N ALA A 85 10.57 -3.95 -13.90
CA ALA A 85 10.04 -4.47 -15.17
C ALA A 85 9.44 -5.87 -14.99
N LYS A 86 10.12 -6.76 -14.25
CA LYS A 86 9.59 -8.09 -13.92
C LYS A 86 8.34 -8.02 -13.06
N ALA A 87 8.30 -7.13 -12.07
CA ALA A 87 7.11 -6.88 -11.26
C ALA A 87 5.92 -6.43 -12.13
N ALA A 88 6.16 -5.53 -13.11
CA ALA A 88 5.15 -5.04 -14.03
C ALA A 88 4.67 -6.12 -15.02
N GLU A 89 5.51 -7.10 -15.39
CA GLU A 89 5.10 -8.24 -16.20
C GLU A 89 4.12 -9.16 -15.45
N LEU A 90 4.31 -9.30 -14.13
CA LEU A 90 3.42 -10.11 -13.29
C LEU A 90 2.09 -9.40 -13.02
N GLU A 91 2.13 -8.14 -12.63
CA GLU A 91 0.95 -7.33 -12.32
C GLU A 91 1.04 -5.94 -13.01
N PRO A 92 0.62 -5.80 -14.27
CA PRO A 92 0.75 -4.54 -15.02
C PRO A 92 -0.01 -3.35 -14.40
N ASP A 93 -1.07 -3.65 -13.65
CA ASP A 93 -1.92 -2.63 -13.02
C ASP A 93 -1.60 -2.39 -11.54
N ASN A 94 -0.57 -3.01 -11.00
CA ASN A 94 -0.17 -2.80 -9.63
C ASN A 94 0.31 -1.35 -9.40
N VAL A 95 -0.35 -0.66 -8.47
CA VAL A 95 -0.12 0.77 -8.19
C VAL A 95 1.25 1.00 -7.57
N GLU A 96 1.72 0.09 -6.70
CA GLU A 96 3.03 0.20 -6.05
C GLU A 96 4.17 0.07 -7.07
N VAL A 97 4.01 -0.83 -8.04
CA VAL A 97 4.98 -0.97 -9.14
C VAL A 97 5.03 0.31 -9.99
N LYS A 98 3.86 0.85 -10.35
CA LYS A 98 3.77 2.10 -11.13
C LYS A 98 4.39 3.28 -10.38
N LEU A 99 4.15 3.37 -9.06
CA LEU A 99 4.73 4.40 -8.21
C LEU A 99 6.27 4.27 -8.18
N ALA A 100 6.79 3.09 -7.88
CA ALA A 100 8.23 2.85 -7.82
C ALA A 100 8.94 3.10 -9.17
N GLN A 101 8.27 2.81 -10.31
CA GLN A 101 8.77 3.16 -11.63
C GLN A 101 8.81 4.67 -11.86
N ALA A 102 7.74 5.39 -11.47
CA ALA A 102 7.68 6.84 -11.59
C ALA A 102 8.77 7.52 -10.75
N GLU A 103 8.97 7.09 -9.51
CA GLU A 103 10.04 7.58 -8.63
C GLU A 103 11.43 7.33 -9.24
N LEU A 104 11.67 6.13 -9.78
CA LEU A 104 12.95 5.78 -10.39
C LEU A 104 13.30 6.63 -11.61
N ASP A 105 12.29 7.01 -12.40
CA ASP A 105 12.46 7.75 -13.65
C ASP A 105 12.31 9.26 -13.48
N SER A 106 11.74 9.72 -12.36
CA SER A 106 11.63 11.15 -12.02
C SER A 106 12.99 11.80 -11.78
N LYS A 107 13.07 13.10 -11.99
CA LYS A 107 14.23 13.93 -11.65
C LYS A 107 14.12 14.58 -10.28
N GLY A 108 12.99 14.37 -9.61
CA GLY A 108 12.73 14.89 -8.29
C GLY A 108 11.25 15.23 -8.05
N PRO A 109 10.96 15.89 -6.92
CA PRO A 109 9.59 16.13 -6.46
C PRO A 109 8.72 16.89 -7.48
N LEU A 110 9.28 17.83 -8.23
CA LEU A 110 8.52 18.59 -9.24
C LEU A 110 7.97 17.70 -10.36
N ASP A 111 8.75 16.72 -10.82
CA ASP A 111 8.29 15.78 -11.84
C ASP A 111 7.18 14.87 -11.25
N MET A 112 7.34 14.45 -10.00
CA MET A 112 6.33 13.63 -9.31
C MET A 112 5.02 14.39 -9.10
N LEU A 113 5.07 15.71 -8.83
CA LEU A 113 3.86 16.54 -8.72
C LEU A 113 3.05 16.62 -10.02
N GLU A 114 3.65 16.34 -11.16
CA GLU A 114 2.94 16.26 -12.45
C GLU A 114 2.31 14.86 -12.65
N ILE A 115 2.93 13.80 -12.13
CA ILE A 115 2.54 12.40 -12.34
C ILE A 115 1.49 11.95 -11.30
N LEU A 116 1.74 12.20 -10.01
CA LEU A 116 0.93 11.69 -8.90
C LEU A 116 -0.56 12.04 -8.97
N PRO A 117 -0.98 13.26 -9.37
CA PRO A 117 -2.41 13.58 -9.46
C PRO A 117 -3.18 12.64 -10.40
N GLY A 118 -2.55 12.23 -11.50
CA GLY A 118 -3.14 11.27 -12.44
C GLY A 118 -3.30 9.87 -11.83
N MET A 119 -2.27 9.39 -11.12
CA MET A 119 -2.30 8.10 -10.43
C MET A 119 -3.34 8.09 -9.30
N ILE A 120 -3.37 9.15 -8.50
CA ILE A 120 -4.34 9.33 -7.40
C ILE A 120 -5.79 9.30 -7.96
N ALA A 121 -6.05 10.06 -9.04
CA ALA A 121 -7.38 10.10 -9.64
C ALA A 121 -7.81 8.76 -10.24
N ALA A 122 -6.89 8.02 -10.86
CA ALA A 122 -7.16 6.69 -11.42
C ALA A 122 -7.50 5.69 -10.31
N GLU A 123 -6.73 5.69 -9.23
CA GLU A 123 -6.93 4.78 -8.11
C GLU A 123 -8.19 5.13 -7.30
N GLU A 124 -8.44 6.42 -7.08
CA GLU A 124 -9.69 6.88 -6.45
C GLU A 124 -10.92 6.43 -7.25
N LYS A 125 -10.86 6.55 -8.58
CA LYS A 125 -11.91 6.08 -9.45
C LYS A 125 -12.12 4.56 -9.32
N ARG A 126 -11.05 3.77 -9.37
CA ARG A 126 -11.11 2.31 -9.17
C ARG A 126 -11.80 1.94 -7.88
N LEU A 127 -11.39 2.56 -6.76
CA LEU A 127 -11.97 2.32 -5.45
C LEU A 127 -13.45 2.68 -5.38
N LYS A 128 -13.87 3.77 -6.06
CA LYS A 128 -15.28 4.19 -6.13
C LYS A 128 -16.11 3.26 -7.00
N ASP A 129 -15.61 2.87 -8.17
CA ASP A 129 -16.30 1.98 -9.11
C ASP A 129 -16.53 0.59 -8.50
N GLN A 130 -15.66 0.15 -7.59
CA GLN A 130 -15.77 -1.12 -6.85
C GLN A 130 -16.46 -0.98 -5.48
N GLU A 131 -17.02 0.19 -5.15
CA GLU A 131 -17.67 0.50 -3.86
C GLU A 131 -16.75 0.39 -2.63
N ILE A 132 -15.43 0.15 -2.83
CA ILE A 132 -14.43 0.00 -1.76
C ILE A 132 -14.28 1.32 -1.00
N TYR A 133 -14.26 2.44 -1.70
CA TYR A 133 -14.04 3.77 -1.12
C TYR A 133 -14.99 4.09 0.04
N GLN A 134 -16.29 3.77 -0.10
CA GLN A 134 -17.28 4.06 0.93
C GLN A 134 -17.23 3.02 2.06
N ARG A 135 -16.99 1.75 1.71
CA ARG A 135 -16.88 0.65 2.68
C ARG A 135 -15.74 0.87 3.66
N SER A 136 -14.58 1.33 3.18
CA SER A 136 -13.34 1.42 3.96
C SER A 136 -13.07 2.80 4.54
N LYS A 137 -14.01 3.75 4.35
CA LYS A 137 -13.84 5.14 4.80
C LYS A 137 -13.70 5.24 6.31
N GLY A 138 -12.60 5.78 6.77
CA GLY A 138 -12.20 5.87 8.17
C GLY A 138 -11.07 4.91 8.54
N ASP A 139 -10.91 3.81 7.79
CA ASP A 139 -9.96 2.72 8.04
C ASP A 139 -9.10 2.37 6.80
N PHE A 140 -8.85 3.34 5.91
CA PHE A 140 -8.15 3.13 4.63
C PHE A 140 -6.78 2.46 4.77
N TRP A 141 -6.08 2.66 5.88
CA TRP A 141 -4.80 1.98 6.10
C TRP A 141 -4.96 0.53 6.55
N LEU A 142 -6.06 0.19 7.18
CA LEU A 142 -6.33 -1.17 7.66
C LEU A 142 -6.81 -2.08 6.52
N ASP A 143 -7.48 -1.52 5.52
CA ASP A 143 -7.92 -2.24 4.32
C ASP A 143 -6.79 -2.28 3.28
N PHE A 144 -6.33 -3.49 2.92
CA PHE A 144 -5.24 -3.70 1.97
C PHE A 144 -5.56 -3.18 0.56
N GLU A 145 -6.84 -3.15 0.18
CA GLU A 145 -7.27 -2.66 -1.13
C GLU A 145 -7.15 -1.13 -1.26
N THR A 146 -7.15 -0.39 -0.14
CA THR A 146 -7.02 1.06 -0.10
C THR A 146 -5.63 1.57 0.28
N ARG A 147 -4.74 0.70 0.78
CA ARG A 147 -3.36 1.09 1.13
C ARG A 147 -2.60 1.72 -0.02
N PRO A 148 -2.63 1.19 -1.27
CA PRO A 148 -1.93 1.81 -2.38
C PRO A 148 -2.38 3.26 -2.64
N TYR A 149 -3.66 3.55 -2.45
CA TYR A 149 -4.17 4.93 -2.54
C TYR A 149 -3.58 5.82 -1.44
N MET A 150 -3.50 5.32 -0.20
CA MET A 150 -2.88 6.06 0.90
C MET A 150 -1.38 6.28 0.68
N MET A 151 -0.68 5.34 0.06
CA MET A 151 0.74 5.50 -0.32
C MET A 151 0.92 6.61 -1.37
N LEU A 152 0.08 6.66 -2.40
CA LEU A 152 0.09 7.74 -3.39
C LEU A 152 -0.14 9.11 -2.74
N LEU A 153 -1.11 9.22 -1.81
CA LEU A 153 -1.38 10.46 -1.09
C LEU A 153 -0.22 10.87 -0.19
N GLN A 154 0.45 9.91 0.45
CA GLN A 154 1.61 10.17 1.30
C GLN A 154 2.79 10.71 0.50
N GLU A 155 3.09 10.10 -0.65
CA GLU A 155 4.13 10.59 -1.54
C GLU A 155 3.80 11.99 -2.06
N TYR A 156 2.55 12.22 -2.47
CA TYR A 156 2.12 13.54 -2.91
C TYR A 156 2.22 14.61 -1.81
N LEU A 157 1.88 14.28 -0.57
CA LEU A 157 2.06 15.14 0.59
C LEU A 157 3.53 15.49 0.82
N SER A 158 4.42 14.50 0.68
CA SER A 158 5.87 14.66 0.82
C SER A 158 6.42 15.63 -0.23
N ASP A 159 6.12 15.39 -1.50
CA ASP A 159 6.60 16.22 -2.62
C ASP A 159 6.07 17.65 -2.57
N LEU A 160 4.79 17.82 -2.23
CA LEU A 160 4.20 19.16 -2.00
C LEU A 160 4.93 19.91 -0.88
N THR A 161 5.27 19.19 0.19
CA THR A 161 5.99 19.78 1.34
C THR A 161 7.40 20.17 0.96
N GLU A 162 8.10 19.32 0.22
CA GLU A 162 9.47 19.59 -0.26
C GLU A 162 9.49 20.78 -1.23
N CYS A 163 8.50 20.87 -2.11
CA CYS A 163 8.34 22.00 -3.05
C CYS A 163 7.79 23.28 -2.39
N GLY A 164 7.48 23.27 -1.09
CA GLY A 164 6.97 24.45 -0.38
C GLY A 164 5.50 24.78 -0.66
N ILE A 165 4.73 23.86 -1.25
CA ILE A 165 3.32 24.03 -1.60
C ILE A 165 2.43 23.64 -0.38
N TYR A 166 2.66 24.33 0.73
CA TYR A 166 2.14 23.94 2.05
C TYR A 166 0.61 23.91 2.14
N ASN A 167 -0.09 24.86 1.49
CA ASN A 167 -1.56 24.88 1.52
C ASN A 167 -2.16 23.58 0.94
N LYS A 168 -1.60 23.10 -0.16
CA LYS A 168 -2.05 21.87 -0.80
C LYS A 168 -1.63 20.65 0.01
N ALA A 169 -0.41 20.65 0.55
CA ALA A 169 0.09 19.61 1.46
C ALA A 169 -0.84 19.42 2.67
N ILE A 170 -1.25 20.52 3.30
CA ILE A 170 -2.20 20.50 4.43
C ILE A 170 -3.53 19.87 3.99
N GLN A 171 -4.10 20.28 2.85
CA GLN A 171 -5.36 19.71 2.36
C GLN A 171 -5.26 18.19 2.13
N ILE A 172 -4.16 17.70 1.56
CA ILE A 172 -3.93 16.26 1.36
C ILE A 172 -3.81 15.55 2.70
N GLY A 173 -3.03 16.09 3.64
CA GLY A 173 -2.89 15.48 4.96
C GLY A 173 -4.19 15.43 5.75
N GLU A 174 -5.02 16.49 5.69
CA GLU A 174 -6.36 16.50 6.31
C GLU A 174 -7.28 15.44 5.68
N GLU A 175 -7.22 15.28 4.35
CA GLU A 175 -7.94 14.22 3.65
C GLU A 175 -7.49 12.83 4.10
N MET A 176 -6.18 12.60 4.22
CA MET A 176 -5.62 11.34 4.72
C MET A 176 -6.11 11.01 6.12
N LEU A 177 -6.18 12.00 7.03
CA LEU A 177 -6.73 11.82 8.38
C LEU A 177 -8.23 11.50 8.35
N ARG A 178 -8.98 12.07 7.41
CA ARG A 178 -10.40 11.77 7.24
C ARG A 178 -10.64 10.35 6.73
N LEU A 179 -9.75 9.85 5.87
CA LEU A 179 -9.80 8.50 5.31
C LEU A 179 -9.30 7.43 6.29
N ASN A 180 -8.38 7.79 7.19
CA ASN A 180 -7.78 6.89 8.18
C ASN A 180 -7.73 7.56 9.55
N GLN A 181 -8.81 7.43 10.32
CA GLN A 181 -9.01 8.16 11.59
C GLN A 181 -8.02 7.78 12.68
N ASN A 182 -7.51 6.55 12.65
CA ASN A 182 -6.51 6.05 13.60
C ASN A 182 -5.10 6.61 13.36
N ASP A 183 -4.88 7.30 12.23
CA ASP A 183 -3.60 7.93 11.87
C ASP A 183 -2.40 6.99 11.96
N ASN A 184 -2.54 5.78 11.43
CA ASN A 184 -1.49 4.77 11.43
C ASN A 184 -0.21 5.22 10.70
N LEU A 185 -0.32 6.23 9.83
CA LEU A 185 0.79 6.83 9.09
C LEU A 185 1.45 8.02 9.80
N GLY A 186 0.89 8.47 10.93
CA GLY A 186 1.44 9.60 11.69
C GLY A 186 1.30 10.95 10.98
N ILE A 187 0.28 11.12 10.15
CA ILE A 187 0.06 12.35 9.35
C ILE A 187 -0.08 13.60 10.22
N ARG A 188 -0.64 13.46 11.45
CA ARG A 188 -0.72 14.58 12.41
C ARG A 188 0.64 15.19 12.69
N PHE A 189 1.69 14.37 12.80
CA PHE A 189 3.05 14.87 13.06
C PHE A 189 3.63 15.61 11.84
N LEU A 190 3.24 15.25 10.63
CA LEU A 190 3.63 15.96 9.41
C LEU A 190 2.89 17.29 9.25
N LEU A 191 1.62 17.35 9.65
CA LEU A 191 0.80 18.55 9.56
C LEU A 191 1.21 19.63 10.57
N MET A 192 1.64 19.28 11.78
CA MET A 192 2.00 20.25 12.81
C MET A 192 3.01 21.31 12.34
N PRO A 193 4.18 20.94 11.75
CA PRO A 193 5.13 21.94 11.27
C PRO A 193 4.61 22.71 10.05
N LEU A 194 3.72 22.13 9.23
CA LEU A 194 3.12 22.83 8.09
C LEU A 194 2.18 23.94 8.56
N TYR A 195 1.33 23.68 9.54
CA TYR A 195 0.49 24.72 10.14
C TYR A 195 1.33 25.82 10.79
N ALA A 196 2.39 25.47 11.51
CA ALA A 196 3.28 26.46 12.11
C ALA A 196 3.93 27.38 11.05
N LYS A 197 4.30 26.85 9.87
CA LYS A 197 4.83 27.66 8.74
C LYS A 197 3.78 28.57 8.13
N MET A 198 2.50 28.20 8.18
CA MET A 198 1.41 29.01 7.62
C MET A 198 0.94 30.13 8.56
N CYS A 199 1.25 30.04 9.86
CA CYS A 199 0.91 31.07 10.85
C CYS A 199 1.96 32.17 10.98
N ASN A 200 3.11 32.08 10.30
CA ASN A 200 4.17 33.09 10.24
C ASN A 200 4.16 33.84 8.91
#